data_610f880a007a10b8ff8907579eafad1a
#
_entry.id   610f880a007a10b8ff8907579eafad1a
#
_cell.length_a   1.000
_cell.length_b   1.000
_cell.length_c   1.000
_cell.angle_alpha   90.00
_cell.angle_beta   90.00
_cell.angle_gamma   90.00
#
_symmetry.space_group_name_H-M   'P 1'
#
loop_
_entity.id
_entity.type
_entity.pdbx_description
1 polymer ?
#
loop_
_entity_poly.entity_id
_entity_poly.type
_entity_poly.pdbx_seq_one_letter_code
_entity_poly.pdbx_strand_id
1 'polypeptide(L)'
;MVGLTVLQILALASSISRLGYTFTIGAREAGEWVAENLPPDAVIGMKDSGIFSYFAQRRVMNLDGLANSFEFAEAVCSGRMQDFVLAHGVEFISQHAVPQNVRLGDYETYAQPYPCGLRGGPDGELVLRRELEVFRGTPYQSYVGRFEQLVIWRLDRAPAGEAPLDTGP
;
A
#
# COMPACT_ATOMS: atom_id res chain seq x y z
N MET A 1 -32.03 -15.40 31.85
CA MET A 1 -30.63 -14.90 31.90
C MET A 1 -29.65 -15.64 31.00
N VAL A 2 -29.71 -16.98 30.95
CA VAL A 2 -28.78 -17.80 30.09
C VAL A 2 -28.83 -17.43 28.61
N GLY A 3 -30.02 -17.15 28.06
CA GLY A 3 -30.18 -16.80 26.63
C GLY A 3 -29.50 -15.49 26.21
N LEU A 4 -29.49 -14.48 27.10
CA LEU A 4 -28.83 -13.20 26.81
C LEU A 4 -27.30 -13.35 26.76
N THR A 5 -26.74 -14.16 27.64
CA THR A 5 -25.29 -14.45 27.69
C THR A 5 -24.84 -15.22 26.44
N VAL A 6 -25.63 -16.17 25.97
CA VAL A 6 -25.33 -16.91 24.72
C VAL A 6 -25.34 -15.99 23.50
N LEU A 7 -26.33 -15.09 23.41
CA LEU A 7 -26.42 -14.09 22.33
C LEU A 7 -25.21 -13.14 22.35
N GLN A 8 -24.78 -12.71 23.52
CA GLN A 8 -23.58 -11.85 23.65
C GLN A 8 -22.30 -12.57 23.22
N ILE A 9 -22.15 -13.84 23.60
CA ILE A 9 -20.99 -14.65 23.19
C ILE A 9 -20.97 -14.86 21.68
N LEU A 10 -22.13 -15.16 21.08
CA LEU A 10 -22.24 -15.33 19.62
C LEU A 10 -21.98 -14.01 18.87
N ALA A 11 -22.48 -12.90 19.38
CA ALA A 11 -22.21 -11.58 18.81
C ALA A 11 -20.71 -11.21 18.91
N LEU A 12 -20.09 -11.49 20.05
CA LEU A 12 -18.66 -11.28 20.25
C LEU A 12 -17.82 -12.17 19.35
N ALA A 13 -18.13 -13.46 19.27
CA ALA A 13 -17.47 -14.41 18.38
C ALA A 13 -17.61 -14.02 16.91
N SER A 14 -18.79 -13.56 16.49
CA SER A 14 -19.03 -13.04 15.15
C SER A 14 -18.23 -11.76 14.90
N SER A 15 -18.12 -10.87 15.88
CA SER A 15 -17.32 -9.64 15.77
C SER A 15 -15.83 -9.96 15.68
N ILE A 16 -15.34 -10.88 16.50
CA ILE A 16 -13.93 -11.31 16.48
C ILE A 16 -13.60 -12.00 15.15
N SER A 17 -14.48 -12.86 14.62
CA SER A 17 -14.26 -13.52 13.34
C SER A 17 -14.27 -12.54 12.15
N ARG A 18 -15.04 -11.46 12.24
CA ARG A 18 -15.04 -10.38 11.23
C ARG A 18 -13.82 -9.47 11.35
N LEU A 19 -13.32 -9.24 12.56
CA LEU A 19 -12.09 -8.50 12.81
C LEU A 19 -10.84 -9.31 12.44
N GLY A 20 -10.94 -10.64 12.40
CA GLY A 20 -9.82 -11.54 12.17
C GLY A 20 -9.23 -11.50 10.75
N TYR A 21 -9.97 -11.01 9.75
CA TYR A 21 -9.49 -10.85 8.36
C TYR A 21 -9.43 -9.36 8.01
N THR A 22 -8.58 -8.66 8.72
CA THR A 22 -8.36 -7.24 8.53
C THR A 22 -7.00 -7.01 7.88
N PHE A 23 -6.74 -5.77 7.53
CA PHE A 23 -5.45 -5.17 7.23
C PHE A 23 -4.24 -5.87 7.92
N THR A 24 -4.39 -6.24 9.19
CA THR A 24 -3.34 -6.86 10.00
C THR A 24 -2.83 -8.16 9.40
N ILE A 25 -3.72 -9.03 8.90
CA ILE A 25 -3.34 -10.32 8.31
C ILE A 25 -2.70 -10.11 6.95
N GLY A 26 -3.27 -9.24 6.10
CA GLY A 26 -2.67 -8.92 4.82
C GLY A 26 -1.29 -8.27 4.97
N ALA A 27 -1.12 -7.38 5.95
CA ALA A 27 0.17 -6.75 6.23
C ALA A 27 1.22 -7.76 6.74
N ARG A 28 0.80 -8.72 7.56
CA ARG A 28 1.66 -9.82 8.00
C ARG A 28 2.05 -10.72 6.83
N GLU A 29 1.07 -11.21 6.06
CA GLU A 29 1.30 -12.08 4.89
C GLU A 29 2.30 -11.44 3.90
N ALA A 30 2.08 -10.17 3.55
CA ALA A 30 2.96 -9.45 2.66
C ALA A 30 4.36 -9.23 3.27
N GLY A 31 4.44 -8.95 4.58
CA GLY A 31 5.71 -8.81 5.28
C GLY A 31 6.52 -10.11 5.32
N GLU A 32 5.88 -11.22 5.67
CA GLU A 32 6.49 -12.56 5.65
C GLU A 32 7.00 -12.91 4.24
N TRP A 33 6.19 -12.65 3.21
CA TRP A 33 6.60 -12.85 1.83
C TRP A 33 7.84 -12.02 1.46
N VAL A 34 7.90 -10.76 1.87
CA VAL A 34 9.07 -9.88 1.66
C VAL A 34 10.32 -10.46 2.32
N ALA A 35 10.19 -10.94 3.57
CA ALA A 35 11.30 -11.52 4.31
C ALA A 35 11.90 -12.75 3.61
N GLU A 36 11.06 -13.52 2.93
CA GLU A 36 11.45 -14.76 2.26
C GLU A 36 11.95 -14.55 0.81
N ASN A 37 11.40 -13.54 0.11
CA ASN A 37 11.56 -13.44 -1.35
C ASN A 37 12.38 -12.24 -1.84
N LEU A 38 12.55 -11.18 -1.03
CA LEU A 38 13.31 -10.01 -1.44
C LEU A 38 14.72 -9.99 -0.84
N PRO A 39 15.69 -9.34 -1.53
CA PRO A 39 17.06 -9.19 -1.02
C PRO A 39 17.10 -8.58 0.38
N PRO A 40 18.10 -8.92 1.23
CA PRO A 40 18.21 -8.37 2.59
C PRO A 40 18.35 -6.85 2.66
N ASP A 41 18.89 -6.24 1.63
CA ASP A 41 19.12 -4.80 1.48
C ASP A 41 17.99 -4.06 0.75
N ALA A 42 16.93 -4.77 0.32
CA ALA A 42 15.77 -4.16 -0.33
C ALA A 42 15.11 -3.11 0.55
N VAL A 43 14.73 -1.98 -0.06
CA VAL A 43 14.00 -0.89 0.60
C VAL A 43 12.58 -0.83 0.05
N ILE A 44 11.61 -0.91 0.96
CA ILE A 44 10.20 -0.94 0.60
C ILE A 44 9.52 0.34 1.10
N GLY A 45 8.76 1.01 0.26
CA GLY A 45 7.87 2.10 0.67
C GLY A 45 6.46 1.58 0.98
N MET A 46 5.86 1.99 2.10
CA MET A 46 4.49 1.60 2.46
C MET A 46 3.82 2.61 3.37
N LYS A 47 2.51 2.88 3.14
CA LYS A 47 1.63 3.52 4.12
C LYS A 47 1.23 2.53 5.20
N ASP A 48 0.92 3.02 6.41
CA ASP A 48 0.49 2.19 7.54
C ASP A 48 1.42 1.00 7.81
N SER A 49 2.73 1.25 7.73
CA SER A 49 3.77 0.23 7.62
C SER A 49 4.07 -0.57 8.89
N GLY A 50 3.46 -0.24 10.05
CA GLY A 50 3.88 -0.78 11.36
C GLY A 50 3.98 -2.30 11.43
N ILE A 51 2.88 -3.01 11.16
CA ILE A 51 2.83 -4.48 11.20
C ILE A 51 3.67 -5.08 10.06
N PHE A 52 3.53 -4.54 8.87
CA PHE A 52 4.30 -4.97 7.71
C PHE A 52 5.81 -4.89 7.97
N SER A 53 6.29 -3.77 8.50
CA SER A 53 7.71 -3.56 8.78
C SER A 53 8.28 -4.59 9.76
N TYR A 54 7.49 -4.97 10.77
CA TYR A 54 7.89 -5.96 11.75
C TYR A 54 8.15 -7.35 11.10
N PHE A 55 7.24 -7.77 10.23
CA PHE A 55 7.35 -9.08 9.57
C PHE A 55 8.27 -9.06 8.34
N ALA A 56 8.38 -7.94 7.63
CA ALA A 56 9.22 -7.80 6.44
C ALA A 56 10.71 -7.95 6.74
N GLN A 57 11.16 -7.63 7.97
CA GLN A 57 12.59 -7.68 8.35
C GLN A 57 13.52 -7.01 7.32
N ARG A 58 13.02 -5.96 6.69
CA ARG A 58 13.69 -5.15 5.68
C ARG A 58 13.57 -3.68 6.06
N ARG A 59 14.35 -2.84 5.40
CA ARG A 59 14.21 -1.41 5.55
C ARG A 59 12.88 -0.97 4.92
N VAL A 60 11.98 -0.42 5.75
CA VAL A 60 10.70 0.11 5.27
C VAL A 60 10.68 1.61 5.46
N MET A 61 10.44 2.34 4.37
CA MET A 61 10.16 3.76 4.38
C MET A 61 8.67 3.98 4.58
N ASN A 62 8.31 4.62 5.69
CA ASN A 62 6.90 4.96 5.90
C ASN A 62 6.50 6.09 4.94
N LEU A 63 5.46 5.85 4.15
CA LEU A 63 4.89 6.82 3.21
C LEU A 63 3.66 7.53 3.80
N ASP A 64 3.48 7.46 5.11
CA ASP A 64 2.44 8.18 5.83
C ASP A 64 2.91 9.59 6.15
N GLY A 65 2.17 10.59 5.75
CA GLY A 65 2.54 11.99 5.97
C GLY A 65 2.63 12.39 7.46
N LEU A 66 2.12 11.56 8.37
CA LEU A 66 2.17 11.81 9.82
C LEU A 66 3.50 11.36 10.46
N ALA A 67 4.19 10.40 9.86
CA ALA A 67 5.38 9.76 10.42
C ALA A 67 6.63 9.92 9.54
N ASN A 68 6.60 10.83 8.59
CA ASN A 68 7.69 11.09 7.67
C ASN A 68 8.25 12.52 7.82
N SER A 69 9.33 12.84 7.09
CA SER A 69 10.03 14.13 7.17
C SER A 69 9.26 15.27 6.50
N PHE A 70 9.66 16.53 6.82
CA PHE A 70 9.15 17.70 6.11
C PHE A 70 9.48 17.69 4.62
N GLU A 71 10.64 17.12 4.25
CA GLU A 71 11.07 16.97 2.85
C GLU A 71 10.13 16.02 2.08
N PHE A 72 9.69 14.94 2.73
CA PHE A 72 8.66 14.06 2.15
C PHE A 72 7.35 14.82 1.90
N ALA A 73 6.86 15.56 2.90
CA ALA A 73 5.65 16.35 2.76
C ALA A 73 5.77 17.41 1.64
N GLU A 74 6.93 18.03 1.49
CA GLU A 74 7.20 18.97 0.41
C GLU A 74 7.25 18.27 -0.95
N ALA A 75 7.88 17.09 -1.05
CA ALA A 75 7.93 16.31 -2.27
C ALA A 75 6.51 15.88 -2.71
N VAL A 76 5.66 15.44 -1.76
CA VAL A 76 4.25 15.14 -2.02
C VAL A 76 3.54 16.38 -2.58
N CYS A 77 3.61 17.51 -1.86
CA CYS A 77 2.89 18.74 -2.23
C CYS A 77 3.44 19.47 -3.47
N SER A 78 4.55 19.04 -4.00
CA SER A 78 5.12 19.54 -5.26
C SER A 78 5.02 18.56 -6.43
N GLY A 79 4.31 17.43 -6.24
CA GLY A 79 4.19 16.40 -7.27
C GLY A 79 5.48 15.62 -7.55
N ARG A 80 6.48 15.70 -6.65
CA ARG A 80 7.80 15.05 -6.82
C ARG A 80 7.96 13.80 -5.95
N MET A 81 6.85 13.18 -5.56
CA MET A 81 6.88 12.04 -4.64
C MET A 81 7.66 10.85 -5.22
N GLN A 82 7.47 10.55 -6.50
CA GLN A 82 8.18 9.43 -7.13
C GLN A 82 9.70 9.66 -7.15
N ASP A 83 10.14 10.85 -7.50
CA ASP A 83 11.57 11.21 -7.48
C ASP A 83 12.14 11.10 -6.06
N PHE A 84 11.37 11.54 -5.06
CA PHE A 84 11.79 11.48 -3.67
C PHE A 84 12.00 10.04 -3.20
N VAL A 85 11.06 9.14 -3.43
CA VAL A 85 11.18 7.74 -2.98
C VAL A 85 12.32 7.03 -3.71
N LEU A 86 12.52 7.30 -5.00
CA LEU A 86 13.63 6.75 -5.77
C LEU A 86 14.99 7.27 -5.28
N ALA A 87 15.09 8.57 -4.97
CA ALA A 87 16.32 9.18 -4.42
C ALA A 87 16.70 8.61 -3.05
N HIS A 88 15.72 8.11 -2.28
CA HIS A 88 15.93 7.44 -0.99
C HIS A 88 16.14 5.92 -1.11
N GLY A 89 16.31 5.43 -2.33
CA GLY A 89 16.64 4.02 -2.60
C GLY A 89 15.46 3.07 -2.44
N VAL A 90 14.22 3.57 -2.45
CA VAL A 90 13.04 2.70 -2.46
C VAL A 90 12.99 1.93 -3.77
N GLU A 91 12.91 0.61 -3.67
CA GLU A 91 12.90 -0.31 -4.81
C GLU A 91 11.54 -0.97 -5.02
N PHE A 92 10.76 -1.06 -3.95
CA PHE A 92 9.45 -1.68 -3.97
C PHE A 92 8.44 -0.80 -3.26
N ILE A 93 7.19 -0.85 -3.72
CA ILE A 93 6.05 -0.22 -3.05
C ILE A 93 5.07 -1.29 -2.65
N SER A 94 4.69 -1.31 -1.38
CA SER A 94 3.59 -2.11 -0.86
C SER A 94 2.39 -1.22 -0.63
N GLN A 95 1.24 -1.58 -1.16
CA GLN A 95 0.02 -0.80 -1.03
C GLN A 95 -1.23 -1.66 -0.92
N HIS A 96 -2.23 -1.11 -0.24
CA HIS A 96 -3.58 -1.63 -0.27
C HIS A 96 -4.22 -1.27 -1.62
N ALA A 97 -4.41 -2.25 -2.47
CA ALA A 97 -5.18 -2.08 -3.69
C ALA A 97 -6.67 -2.18 -3.36
N VAL A 98 -7.39 -1.09 -3.59
CA VAL A 98 -8.85 -1.07 -3.42
C VAL A 98 -9.49 -1.58 -4.72
N PRO A 99 -10.23 -2.70 -4.70
CA PRO A 99 -10.80 -3.32 -5.89
C PRO A 99 -11.75 -2.41 -6.68
N GLN A 100 -12.23 -1.34 -6.08
CA GLN A 100 -13.19 -0.44 -6.72
C GLN A 100 -12.59 0.44 -7.83
N ASN A 101 -11.28 0.72 -7.76
CA ASN A 101 -10.58 1.50 -8.78
C ASN A 101 -9.68 0.63 -9.66
N VAL A 102 -9.48 -0.61 -9.24
CA VAL A 102 -8.66 -1.59 -9.93
C VAL A 102 -9.48 -2.87 -9.93
N ARG A 103 -10.11 -3.22 -11.04
CA ARG A 103 -10.57 -4.59 -11.22
C ARG A 103 -9.33 -5.46 -11.08
N LEU A 104 -9.28 -6.25 -9.99
CA LEU A 104 -8.19 -7.15 -9.71
C LEU A 104 -7.97 -8.03 -10.96
N GLY A 105 -7.01 -7.67 -11.76
CA GLY A 105 -6.73 -8.36 -13.02
C GLY A 105 -6.52 -7.48 -14.24
N ASP A 106 -7.14 -6.30 -14.36
CA ASP A 106 -7.27 -5.58 -15.62
C ASP A 106 -6.64 -4.18 -15.65
N TYR A 107 -5.76 -3.83 -14.70
CA TYR A 107 -5.07 -2.54 -14.76
C TYR A 107 -3.71 -2.68 -15.50
N GLU A 108 -3.41 -1.74 -16.35
CA GLU A 108 -2.06 -1.57 -16.92
C GLU A 108 -1.21 -0.72 -15.97
N THR A 109 -1.79 0.36 -15.46
CA THR A 109 -1.16 1.25 -14.49
C THR A 109 -2.12 1.54 -13.33
N TYR A 110 -1.56 1.62 -12.11
CA TYR A 110 -2.27 2.01 -10.90
C TYR A 110 -1.64 3.28 -10.36
N ALA A 111 -2.41 4.37 -10.36
CA ALA A 111 -2.01 5.63 -9.78
C ALA A 111 -2.45 5.68 -8.32
N GLN A 112 -1.48 5.70 -7.39
CA GLN A 112 -1.73 5.83 -5.97
C GLN A 112 -1.59 7.29 -5.55
N PRO A 113 -2.69 7.97 -5.20
CA PRO A 113 -2.64 9.36 -4.78
C PRO A 113 -2.15 9.50 -3.32
N TYR A 114 -1.41 10.55 -3.09
CA TYR A 114 -0.94 11.00 -1.77
C TYR A 114 -1.35 12.47 -1.60
N PRO A 115 -2.42 12.74 -0.83
CA PRO A 115 -2.93 14.08 -0.70
C PRO A 115 -1.92 15.01 -0.02
N CYS A 116 -1.76 16.21 -0.55
CA CYS A 116 -0.92 17.26 0.05
C CYS A 116 -1.47 17.76 1.40
N GLY A 117 -2.68 17.40 1.76
CA GLY A 117 -3.33 17.80 3.01
C GLY A 117 -3.71 19.29 3.02
N LEU A 118 -3.43 19.97 4.13
CA LEU A 118 -3.85 21.36 4.32
C LEU A 118 -2.96 22.40 3.64
N ARG A 119 -1.89 22.01 2.97
CA ARG A 119 -0.90 22.93 2.38
C ARG A 119 -1.31 23.47 1.01
N GLY A 120 -2.34 22.89 0.37
CA GLY A 120 -2.90 23.42 -0.87
C GLY A 120 -1.99 23.35 -2.10
N GLY A 121 -1.11 22.36 -2.16
CA GLY A 121 -0.33 22.02 -3.35
C GLY A 121 -0.99 20.93 -4.19
N PRO A 122 -0.43 20.55 -5.34
CA PRO A 122 -0.85 19.37 -6.08
C PRO A 122 -0.62 18.12 -5.20
N ASP A 123 -1.49 17.13 -5.35
CA ASP A 123 -1.30 15.83 -4.71
C ASP A 123 -0.07 15.12 -5.31
N GLY A 124 0.66 14.40 -4.46
CA GLY A 124 1.70 13.50 -4.92
C GLY A 124 1.08 12.23 -5.50
N GLU A 125 1.78 11.59 -6.40
CA GLU A 125 1.32 10.36 -7.02
C GLU A 125 2.47 9.37 -7.21
N LEU A 126 2.18 8.08 -7.01
CA LEU A 126 3.04 6.98 -7.42
C LEU A 126 2.36 6.21 -8.54
N VAL A 127 3.04 6.07 -9.66
CA VAL A 127 2.58 5.27 -10.79
C VAL A 127 3.16 3.87 -10.69
N LEU A 128 2.28 2.89 -10.51
CA LEU A 128 2.63 1.48 -10.34
C LEU A 128 2.13 0.69 -11.55
N ARG A 129 3.00 -0.08 -12.18
CA ARG A 129 2.67 -0.84 -13.39
C ARG A 129 2.40 -2.30 -13.04
N ARG A 130 1.39 -2.87 -13.65
CA ARG A 130 1.01 -4.27 -13.42
C ARG A 130 2.12 -5.26 -13.74
N GLU A 131 2.87 -5.02 -14.78
CA GLU A 131 4.01 -5.85 -15.19
C GLU A 131 5.14 -5.90 -14.16
N LEU A 132 5.18 -4.93 -13.24
CA LEU A 132 6.14 -4.83 -12.14
C LEU A 132 5.58 -5.36 -10.82
N GLU A 133 4.37 -5.90 -10.81
CA GLU A 133 3.80 -6.56 -9.65
C GLU A 133 4.58 -7.83 -9.33
N VAL A 134 5.03 -7.95 -8.09
CA VAL A 134 5.82 -9.09 -7.63
C VAL A 134 5.09 -9.94 -6.59
N PHE A 135 4.08 -9.38 -5.93
CA PHE A 135 3.28 -10.08 -4.95
C PHE A 135 1.85 -9.54 -4.91
N ARG A 136 0.92 -10.44 -4.69
CA ARG A 136 -0.49 -10.14 -4.44
C ARG A 136 -1.01 -11.04 -3.33
N GLY A 137 -1.35 -10.43 -2.20
CA GLY A 137 -1.82 -11.13 -1.01
C GLY A 137 -3.29 -11.57 -1.10
N THR A 138 -3.75 -12.24 -0.07
CA THR A 138 -5.14 -12.67 0.05
C THR A 138 -6.09 -11.48 0.23
N PRO A 139 -7.21 -11.42 -0.51
CA PRO A 139 -8.23 -10.39 -0.31
C PRO A 139 -8.81 -10.43 1.10
N TYR A 140 -9.00 -9.28 1.71
CA TYR A 140 -9.64 -9.13 3.03
C TYR A 140 -10.68 -8.01 3.00
N GLN A 141 -11.61 -8.03 3.94
CA GLN A 141 -12.59 -6.98 4.12
C GLN A 141 -12.04 -5.94 5.10
N SER A 142 -11.87 -4.71 4.63
CA SER A 142 -11.46 -3.60 5.49
C SER A 142 -12.56 -3.19 6.47
N TYR A 143 -12.19 -2.43 7.50
CA TYR A 143 -13.13 -1.92 8.50
C TYR A 143 -14.24 -1.03 7.94
N VAL A 144 -14.07 -0.47 6.75
CA VAL A 144 -15.11 0.27 6.02
C VAL A 144 -15.97 -0.61 5.11
N GLY A 145 -15.85 -1.93 5.22
CA GLY A 145 -16.64 -2.90 4.47
C GLY A 145 -16.23 -3.10 3.01
N ARG A 146 -15.10 -2.54 2.58
CA ARG A 146 -14.54 -2.75 1.24
C ARG A 146 -13.62 -3.96 1.25
N PHE A 147 -13.58 -4.66 0.12
CA PHE A 147 -12.54 -5.66 -0.09
C PHE A 147 -11.25 -4.94 -0.51
N GLU A 148 -10.17 -5.27 0.15
CA GLU A 148 -8.84 -4.76 -0.10
C GLU A 148 -7.85 -5.92 -0.21
N GLN A 149 -6.70 -5.65 -0.78
CA GLN A 149 -5.65 -6.64 -0.99
C GLN A 149 -4.31 -5.92 -0.94
N LEU A 150 -3.33 -6.48 -0.25
CA LEU A 150 -1.99 -5.97 -0.31
C LEU A 150 -1.31 -6.45 -1.59
N VAL A 151 -0.72 -5.51 -2.29
CA VAL A 151 0.04 -5.78 -3.52
C VAL A 151 1.40 -5.11 -3.40
N ILE A 152 2.44 -5.77 -3.90
CA ILE A 152 3.80 -5.24 -3.93
C ILE A 152 4.24 -5.12 -5.38
N TRP A 153 4.72 -3.93 -5.73
CA TRP A 153 5.29 -3.63 -7.04
C TRP A 153 6.77 -3.28 -6.90
N ARG A 154 7.55 -3.67 -7.87
CA ARG A 154 8.86 -3.05 -8.08
C ARG A 154 8.65 -1.65 -8.64
N LEU A 155 9.41 -0.67 -8.15
CA LEU A 155 9.42 0.65 -8.76
C LEU A 155 10.23 0.64 -10.06
N ASP A 156 9.64 1.25 -11.08
CA ASP A 156 10.37 1.57 -12.30
C ASP A 156 11.33 2.73 -12.03
N ARG A 157 12.60 2.51 -12.35
CA ARG A 157 13.63 3.55 -12.24
C ARG A 157 13.70 4.44 -13.49
N ALA A 158 12.85 4.20 -14.49
CA ALA A 158 12.76 5.10 -15.63
C ALA A 158 12.32 6.49 -15.14
N PRO A 159 13.01 7.56 -15.57
CA PRO A 159 12.63 8.91 -15.17
C PRO A 159 11.18 9.16 -15.61
N ALA A 160 10.40 9.80 -14.72
CA ALA A 160 9.06 10.28 -15.01
C ALA A 160 9.14 11.38 -16.08
N GLY A 161 9.34 11.03 -17.33
CA GLY A 161 9.61 11.98 -18.43
C GLY A 161 9.28 11.49 -19.81
N GLU A 162 8.99 10.21 -19.99
CA GLU A 162 8.45 9.71 -21.25
C GLU A 162 7.00 9.27 -21.04
N ALA A 163 6.10 10.26 -21.03
CA ALA A 163 4.73 9.99 -21.43
C ALA A 163 4.79 9.32 -22.83
N PRO A 164 4.05 8.22 -23.06
CA PRO A 164 3.98 7.64 -24.39
C PRO A 164 3.59 8.74 -25.35
N LEU A 165 4.42 8.99 -26.35
CA LEU A 165 4.09 9.86 -27.46
C LEU A 165 2.75 9.36 -28.00
N ASP A 166 1.71 10.18 -27.82
CA ASP A 166 0.42 10.00 -28.45
C ASP A 166 0.68 9.98 -29.97
N THR A 167 0.82 8.78 -30.51
CA THR A 167 0.78 8.55 -31.96
C THR A 167 -0.69 8.51 -32.33
N GLY A 168 -1.35 9.66 -32.27
CA GLY A 168 -2.64 9.90 -32.88
C GLY A 168 -2.56 9.75 -34.40
N PRO A 169 -3.66 9.35 -35.03
CA PRO A 169 -3.76 8.96 -36.40
C PRO A 169 -3.42 10.07 -37.39
#